data_ace4f55261c72283f3c3d3ebcb26ff23
#
_entry.id   ace4f55261c72283f3c3d3ebcb26ff23
#
_cell.length_a   1.000
_cell.length_b   1.000
_cell.length_c   1.000
_cell.angle_alpha   90.00
_cell.angle_beta   90.00
_cell.angle_gamma   90.00
#
_symmetry.space_group_name_H-M   'P 1'
#
loop_
_entity.id
_entity.type
_entity.pdbx_description
1 polymer ?
#
loop_
_entity_poly.entity_id
_entity_poly.type
_entity_poly.pdbx_seq_one_letter_code
_entity_poly.pdbx_strand_id
1 'polypeptide(L)'
;MCLAGMCGAPSGAYSQRSVTIEQALDIAEEHNPTLINSKLNLERYQLQLVAQRASLKSRFSLNLDPIDYTKTRRFDNRLSQWYTNESLTSSGTFRVTQPILWTDGELSLINRFGWQNNTSVVEGHENRNKAFSNNLYLQFTQPVFTYNRRKMELKQIEFDYENAGIDYALQRLNTERDITNRFYTVYMAQSNLEISREELENARQSFEIIKNKVEADLSAKEELYQAELNLATAQSSVEERVVALANAEDELKQALGLPLHEQIRVMADIGINPIAVSLEEAVRNGLDSRMELRQREIDIELAELQMIRTKSLNEFKGDISLSVGITGDNERLGSVYDNPTQNPRIAISFTVPLFDWGEKKARVKAQRTAQTIAKLRQENEKFDIELNIRQVWRRLENLRTQITLAEKNVRNAQLTYDLNLTRYREGDLTGMQISQFQTQLSNKKIAYSQTLINYKIELLNLKILSLYDFEKNAPVIPVRTLSNARRSDK
;
A
#
# COMPACT_ATOMS: atom_id res chain seq x y z
N MET A 1 24.17 -45.00 37.86
CA MET A 1 23.39 -45.73 36.84
C MET A 1 22.86 -44.68 35.88
N CYS A 2 23.62 -44.37 34.80
CA CYS A 2 23.31 -43.37 33.81
C CYS A 2 22.50 -44.02 32.69
N LEU A 3 21.34 -43.44 32.36
CA LEU A 3 20.59 -43.73 31.14
C LEU A 3 20.64 -42.49 30.23
N ALA A 4 21.46 -42.59 29.21
CA ALA A 4 21.52 -41.62 28.11
C ALA A 4 20.34 -41.87 27.18
N GLY A 5 19.40 -40.93 27.19
CA GLY A 5 18.33 -40.85 26.19
C GLY A 5 18.82 -40.17 24.94
N MET A 6 19.03 -40.93 23.87
CA MET A 6 19.25 -40.40 22.52
C MET A 6 17.94 -39.74 22.02
N CYS A 7 17.86 -38.42 22.00
CA CYS A 7 16.89 -37.69 21.19
C CYS A 7 17.32 -37.77 19.72
N GLY A 8 16.74 -38.72 18.97
CA GLY A 8 16.76 -38.71 17.53
C GLY A 8 15.87 -37.56 17.04
N ALA A 9 16.49 -36.49 16.50
CA ALA A 9 15.76 -35.49 15.75
C ALA A 9 15.17 -36.16 14.48
N PRO A 10 13.90 -35.97 14.16
CA PRO A 10 13.38 -36.45 12.89
C PRO A 10 14.06 -35.63 11.78
N SER A 11 14.86 -36.30 10.97
CA SER A 11 15.27 -35.79 9.67
C SER A 11 14.01 -35.67 8.79
N GLY A 12 13.34 -34.55 8.86
CA GLY A 12 12.25 -34.23 7.97
C GLY A 12 12.80 -34.21 6.55
N ALA A 13 12.47 -35.23 5.77
CA ALA A 13 12.63 -35.20 4.33
C ALA A 13 11.81 -33.98 3.87
N TYR A 14 12.48 -32.88 3.52
CA TYR A 14 11.87 -31.72 2.88
C TYR A 14 11.32 -32.21 1.53
N SER A 15 10.02 -32.47 1.48
CA SER A 15 9.30 -32.77 0.26
C SER A 15 9.41 -31.53 -0.64
N GLN A 16 10.03 -31.66 -1.79
CA GLN A 16 10.09 -30.59 -2.80
C GLN A 16 8.65 -30.26 -3.20
N ARG A 17 8.20 -29.04 -2.84
CA ARG A 17 6.84 -28.57 -3.11
C ARG A 17 6.76 -28.14 -4.56
N SER A 18 5.97 -28.84 -5.36
CA SER A 18 5.64 -28.36 -6.72
C SER A 18 4.58 -27.26 -6.63
N VAL A 19 4.84 -26.13 -7.27
CA VAL A 19 4.00 -24.92 -7.20
C VAL A 19 3.55 -24.54 -8.61
N THR A 20 2.23 -24.41 -8.82
CA THR A 20 1.66 -23.81 -10.04
C THR A 20 1.53 -22.30 -9.87
N ILE A 21 1.25 -21.58 -10.96
CA ILE A 21 1.07 -20.12 -10.88
C ILE A 21 -0.09 -19.73 -9.98
N GLU A 22 -1.21 -20.46 -10.02
CA GLU A 22 -2.37 -20.23 -9.18
C GLU A 22 -2.02 -20.39 -7.70
N GLN A 23 -1.33 -21.49 -7.37
CA GLN A 23 -0.87 -21.73 -6.00
C GLN A 23 0.14 -20.67 -5.52
N ALA A 24 1.02 -20.19 -6.42
CA ALA A 24 1.95 -19.12 -6.10
C ALA A 24 1.20 -17.81 -5.78
N LEU A 25 0.16 -17.48 -6.53
CA LEU A 25 -0.67 -16.31 -6.28
C LEU A 25 -1.46 -16.42 -4.97
N ASP A 26 -2.02 -17.59 -4.65
CA ASP A 26 -2.71 -17.84 -3.39
C ASP A 26 -1.76 -17.68 -2.19
N ILE A 27 -0.55 -18.26 -2.26
CA ILE A 27 0.48 -18.10 -1.23
C ILE A 27 0.87 -16.63 -1.06
N ALA A 28 1.05 -15.91 -2.17
CA ALA A 28 1.40 -14.49 -2.13
C ALA A 28 0.28 -13.63 -1.54
N GLU A 29 -0.99 -13.95 -1.77
CA GLU A 29 -2.13 -13.24 -1.18
C GLU A 29 -2.12 -13.33 0.37
N GLU A 30 -1.63 -14.43 0.92
CA GLU A 30 -1.57 -14.65 2.37
C GLU A 30 -0.27 -14.18 3.01
N HIS A 31 0.86 -14.27 2.30
CA HIS A 31 2.19 -14.14 2.92
C HIS A 31 3.05 -13.01 2.33
N ASN A 32 2.70 -12.44 1.17
CA ASN A 32 3.50 -11.37 0.57
C ASN A 32 3.57 -10.13 1.47
N PRO A 33 4.76 -9.71 1.94
CA PRO A 33 4.89 -8.62 2.91
C PRO A 33 4.35 -7.28 2.39
N THR A 34 4.49 -7.01 1.09
CA THR A 34 4.03 -5.76 0.47
C THR A 34 2.51 -5.70 0.42
N LEU A 35 1.86 -6.82 0.11
CA LEU A 35 0.40 -6.91 0.08
C LEU A 35 -0.18 -6.84 1.50
N ILE A 36 0.43 -7.54 2.47
CA ILE A 36 0.06 -7.45 3.89
C ILE A 36 0.16 -6.01 4.39
N ASN A 37 1.27 -5.32 4.10
CA ASN A 37 1.45 -3.91 4.47
C ASN A 37 0.37 -3.01 3.87
N SER A 38 0.01 -3.21 2.61
CA SER A 38 -1.06 -2.44 1.96
C SER A 38 -2.44 -2.73 2.58
N LYS A 39 -2.73 -3.99 2.95
CA LYS A 39 -3.93 -4.38 3.67
C LYS A 39 -4.02 -3.75 5.06
N LEU A 40 -2.92 -3.79 5.83
CA LEU A 40 -2.84 -3.13 7.14
C LEU A 40 -2.99 -1.61 7.04
N ASN A 41 -2.47 -1.01 5.96
CA ASN A 41 -2.66 0.41 5.69
C ASN A 41 -4.14 0.75 5.43
N LEU A 42 -4.85 -0.07 4.65
CA LEU A 42 -6.30 0.07 4.45
C LEU A 42 -7.06 -0.05 5.77
N GLU A 43 -6.74 -1.04 6.59
CA GLU A 43 -7.34 -1.21 7.93
C GLU A 43 -7.08 0.01 8.82
N ARG A 44 -5.87 0.57 8.79
CA ARG A 44 -5.54 1.79 9.51
C ARG A 44 -6.46 2.96 9.12
N TYR A 45 -6.66 3.21 7.83
CA TYR A 45 -7.56 4.27 7.37
C TYR A 45 -9.01 3.99 7.70
N GLN A 46 -9.44 2.73 7.65
CA GLN A 46 -10.77 2.33 8.12
C GLN A 46 -10.98 2.67 9.61
N LEU A 47 -10.00 2.34 10.46
CA LEU A 47 -10.06 2.66 11.89
C LEU A 47 -10.02 4.17 12.14
N GLN A 48 -9.28 4.93 11.34
CA GLN A 48 -9.28 6.41 11.39
C GLN A 48 -10.66 6.98 11.04
N LEU A 49 -11.34 6.42 10.02
CA LEU A 49 -12.70 6.82 9.66
C LEU A 49 -13.69 6.49 10.79
N VAL A 50 -13.59 5.31 11.40
CA VAL A 50 -14.40 4.93 12.58
C VAL A 50 -14.13 5.88 13.74
N ALA A 51 -12.88 6.23 14.02
CA ALA A 51 -12.49 7.17 15.08
C ALA A 51 -13.05 8.57 14.80
N GLN A 52 -12.99 9.05 13.56
CA GLN A 52 -13.56 10.35 13.19
C GLN A 52 -15.08 10.37 13.32
N ARG A 53 -15.76 9.32 12.88
CA ARG A 53 -17.23 9.20 13.08
C ARG A 53 -17.58 9.12 14.56
N ALA A 54 -16.78 8.45 15.38
CA ALA A 54 -16.96 8.39 16.82
C ALA A 54 -16.72 9.75 17.48
N SER A 55 -15.79 10.57 16.99
CA SER A 55 -15.53 11.91 17.52
C SER A 55 -16.71 12.88 17.34
N LEU A 56 -17.63 12.58 16.42
CA LEU A 56 -18.86 13.33 16.18
C LEU A 56 -20.02 12.94 17.11
N LYS A 57 -19.85 11.88 17.92
CA LYS A 57 -20.80 11.47 18.94
C LYS A 57 -20.59 12.22 20.25
N SER A 58 -21.54 12.08 21.18
CA SER A 58 -21.43 12.66 22.52
C SER A 58 -20.18 12.13 23.24
N ARG A 59 -19.37 13.06 23.77
CA ARG A 59 -18.19 12.76 24.55
C ARG A 59 -18.44 13.10 26.02
N PHE A 60 -18.09 12.16 26.88
CA PHE A 60 -18.17 12.32 28.33
C PHE A 60 -16.75 12.44 28.87
N SER A 61 -16.50 13.43 29.73
CA SER A 61 -15.22 13.63 30.38
C SER A 61 -15.40 14.06 31.82
N LEU A 62 -14.52 13.57 32.69
CA LEU A 62 -14.43 13.98 34.10
C LEU A 62 -13.00 14.42 34.34
N ASN A 63 -12.82 15.73 34.64
CA ASN A 63 -11.57 16.30 35.08
C ASN A 63 -11.61 16.47 36.57
N LEU A 64 -10.57 15.99 37.26
CA LEU A 64 -10.41 16.12 38.71
C LEU A 64 -9.13 16.90 38.99
N ASP A 65 -9.29 17.99 39.70
CA ASP A 65 -8.20 18.83 40.22
C ASP A 65 -8.22 18.70 41.75
N PRO A 66 -7.62 17.64 42.35
CA PRO A 66 -7.83 17.30 43.74
C PRO A 66 -7.17 18.34 44.69
N ILE A 67 -6.07 18.95 44.28
CA ILE A 67 -5.36 19.96 45.09
C ILE A 67 -4.77 21.02 44.15
N ASP A 68 -5.22 22.25 44.35
CA ASP A 68 -4.63 23.43 43.73
C ASP A 68 -4.38 24.43 44.87
N TYR A 69 -3.10 24.63 45.25
CA TYR A 69 -2.70 25.56 46.29
C TYR A 69 -1.96 26.75 45.68
N THR A 70 -2.50 27.92 45.96
CA THR A 70 -1.91 29.18 45.51
C THR A 70 -1.71 30.14 46.67
N LYS A 71 -0.52 30.66 46.82
CA LYS A 71 -0.19 31.73 47.75
C LYS A 71 0.25 32.96 46.99
N THR A 72 -0.50 34.04 47.13
CA THR A 72 -0.20 35.32 46.48
C THR A 72 -0.07 36.44 47.50
N ARG A 73 0.93 37.33 47.35
CA ARG A 73 1.05 38.54 48.11
C ARG A 73 0.88 39.71 47.15
N ARG A 74 -0.09 40.59 47.46
CA ARG A 74 -0.39 41.76 46.66
C ARG A 74 -0.45 43.00 47.52
N PHE A 75 -0.06 44.17 46.96
CA PHE A 75 -0.25 45.45 47.55
C PHE A 75 -1.60 46.05 47.14
N ASP A 76 -2.43 46.41 48.08
CA ASP A 76 -3.69 47.13 47.84
C ASP A 76 -3.41 48.63 47.85
N ASN A 77 -3.46 49.25 46.68
CA ASN A 77 -3.17 50.68 46.53
C ASN A 77 -4.22 51.60 47.24
N ARG A 78 -5.44 51.09 47.45
CA ARG A 78 -6.47 51.88 48.14
C ARG A 78 -6.30 51.89 49.64
N LEU A 79 -5.86 50.77 50.19
CA LEU A 79 -5.62 50.63 51.64
C LEU A 79 -4.15 50.86 52.01
N SER A 80 -3.27 51.05 51.04
CA SER A 80 -1.80 51.17 51.22
C SER A 80 -1.19 50.05 52.05
N GLN A 81 -1.67 48.81 51.85
CA GLN A 81 -1.32 47.68 52.69
C GLN A 81 -1.00 46.45 51.86
N TRP A 82 -0.10 45.61 52.39
CA TRP A 82 0.14 44.28 51.81
C TRP A 82 -0.84 43.28 52.39
N TYR A 83 -1.51 42.51 51.52
CA TYR A 83 -2.28 41.34 51.91
C TYR A 83 -1.72 40.08 51.30
N THR A 84 -1.76 39.01 52.04
CA THR A 84 -1.40 37.67 51.59
C THR A 84 -2.71 36.88 51.46
N ASN A 85 -2.90 36.31 50.28
CA ASN A 85 -4.04 35.42 50.02
C ASN A 85 -3.54 34.02 49.77
N GLU A 86 -4.00 33.06 50.54
CA GLU A 86 -3.73 31.65 50.39
C GLU A 86 -5.07 30.99 49.95
N SER A 87 -5.03 30.29 48.83
CA SER A 87 -6.18 29.59 48.30
C SER A 87 -5.84 28.11 48.12
N LEU A 88 -6.62 27.26 48.73
CA LEU A 88 -6.59 25.82 48.54
C LEU A 88 -7.92 25.43 47.93
N THR A 89 -7.88 24.92 46.70
CA THR A 89 -9.08 24.50 45.96
C THR A 89 -8.99 23.04 45.54
N SER A 90 -10.14 22.41 45.51
CA SER A 90 -10.35 21.06 44.95
C SER A 90 -11.55 21.10 44.06
N SER A 91 -11.44 20.61 42.81
CA SER A 91 -12.59 20.63 41.90
C SER A 91 -12.68 19.40 41.05
N GLY A 92 -13.92 19.07 40.69
CA GLY A 92 -14.26 18.06 39.68
C GLY A 92 -15.21 18.65 38.63
N THR A 93 -14.85 18.49 37.37
CA THR A 93 -15.64 18.99 36.24
C THR A 93 -16.11 17.83 35.39
N PHE A 94 -17.40 17.55 35.41
CA PHE A 94 -18.07 16.62 34.50
C PHE A 94 -18.58 17.38 33.29
N ARG A 95 -18.21 16.92 32.10
CA ARG A 95 -18.58 17.54 30.83
C ARG A 95 -19.13 16.51 29.85
N VAL A 96 -20.27 16.80 29.26
CA VAL A 96 -20.84 16.09 28.11
C VAL A 96 -20.83 17.04 26.92
N THR A 97 -20.10 16.69 25.86
CA THR A 97 -19.99 17.52 24.66
C THR A 97 -20.59 16.79 23.46
N GLN A 98 -21.55 17.43 22.77
CA GLN A 98 -22.14 16.94 21.53
C GLN A 98 -21.80 17.88 20.38
N PRO A 99 -20.91 17.48 19.45
CA PRO A 99 -20.70 18.21 18.20
C PRO A 99 -21.94 18.16 17.29
N ILE A 100 -22.20 19.24 16.55
CA ILE A 100 -23.29 19.34 15.58
C ILE A 100 -22.68 19.42 14.19
N LEU A 101 -22.76 18.32 13.43
CA LEU A 101 -22.07 18.17 12.14
C LEU A 101 -22.53 19.18 11.09
N TRP A 102 -23.81 19.52 11.04
CA TRP A 102 -24.39 20.38 9.98
C TRP A 102 -24.11 21.87 10.16
N THR A 103 -23.89 22.34 11.38
CA THR A 103 -23.62 23.76 11.66
C THR A 103 -22.18 24.03 12.11
N ASP A 104 -21.38 22.98 12.36
CA ASP A 104 -20.07 23.03 13.02
C ASP A 104 -20.16 23.54 14.48
N GLY A 105 -21.37 23.64 15.03
CA GLY A 105 -21.61 24.04 16.39
C GLY A 105 -21.34 22.95 17.41
N GLU A 106 -21.43 23.30 18.70
CA GLU A 106 -21.19 22.40 19.82
C GLU A 106 -22.15 22.69 20.96
N LEU A 107 -22.78 21.65 21.49
CA LEU A 107 -23.60 21.71 22.69
C LEU A 107 -22.85 20.99 23.82
N SER A 108 -22.63 21.67 24.93
CA SER A 108 -21.95 21.14 26.11
C SER A 108 -22.76 21.29 27.37
N LEU A 109 -23.00 20.20 28.09
CA LEU A 109 -23.48 20.20 29.46
C LEU A 109 -22.29 20.08 30.39
N ILE A 110 -22.11 21.05 31.28
CA ILE A 110 -20.96 21.14 32.17
C ILE A 110 -21.45 21.26 33.60
N ASN A 111 -20.95 20.36 34.46
CA ASN A 111 -21.16 20.46 35.90
C ASN A 111 -19.78 20.52 36.59
N ARG A 112 -19.48 21.66 37.23
CA ARG A 112 -18.27 21.85 37.99
C ARG A 112 -18.65 21.94 39.46
N PHE A 113 -18.23 20.93 40.22
CA PHE A 113 -18.28 20.90 41.66
C PHE A 113 -16.90 21.25 42.21
N GLY A 114 -16.86 22.15 43.21
CA GLY A 114 -15.63 22.61 43.83
C GLY A 114 -15.75 22.78 45.31
N TRP A 115 -14.64 22.68 46.01
CA TRP A 115 -14.44 23.09 47.37
C TRP A 115 -13.25 24.08 47.42
N GLN A 116 -13.40 25.13 48.20
CA GLN A 116 -12.37 26.14 48.37
C GLN A 116 -12.19 26.48 49.85
N ASN A 117 -10.95 26.75 50.21
CA ASN A 117 -10.54 27.29 51.49
C ASN A 117 -9.57 28.46 51.24
N ASN A 118 -10.11 29.68 51.38
CA ASN A 118 -9.38 30.89 51.11
C ASN A 118 -9.05 31.54 52.44
N THR A 119 -7.75 31.82 52.69
CA THR A 119 -7.28 32.54 53.86
C THR A 119 -6.65 33.85 53.40
N SER A 120 -7.19 34.96 53.84
CA SER A 120 -6.67 36.29 53.56
C SER A 120 -6.09 36.90 54.85
N VAL A 121 -4.82 37.27 54.80
CA VAL A 121 -4.13 37.93 55.96
C VAL A 121 -3.87 39.38 55.63
N VAL A 122 -4.46 40.28 56.40
CA VAL A 122 -4.31 41.74 56.34
C VAL A 122 -3.92 42.24 57.73
N GLU A 123 -2.79 42.89 57.89
CA GLU A 123 -2.29 43.41 59.17
C GLU A 123 -2.28 42.41 60.34
N GLY A 124 -2.04 41.15 60.03
CA GLY A 124 -2.03 40.09 61.06
C GLY A 124 -3.44 39.54 61.38
N HIS A 125 -4.49 40.11 60.82
CA HIS A 125 -5.85 39.56 60.91
C HIS A 125 -6.11 38.54 59.83
N GLU A 126 -6.38 37.29 60.24
CA GLU A 126 -6.71 36.20 59.37
C GLU A 126 -8.21 36.14 59.13
N ASN A 127 -8.63 36.25 57.88
CA ASN A 127 -10.00 35.96 57.45
C ASN A 127 -10.01 34.70 56.64
N ARG A 128 -10.75 33.69 57.07
CA ARG A 128 -10.86 32.38 56.45
C ARG A 128 -12.26 32.12 55.93
N ASN A 129 -12.35 31.84 54.63
CA ASN A 129 -13.60 31.50 54.00
C ASN A 129 -13.50 30.08 53.39
N LYS A 130 -14.41 29.21 53.80
CA LYS A 130 -14.58 27.86 53.23
C LYS A 130 -15.92 27.79 52.56
N ALA A 131 -15.94 27.25 51.34
CA ALA A 131 -17.21 27.07 50.61
C ALA A 131 -17.15 25.87 49.66
N PHE A 132 -18.27 25.22 49.53
CA PHE A 132 -18.53 24.32 48.42
C PHE A 132 -19.27 25.11 47.34
N SER A 133 -18.91 24.87 46.07
CA SER A 133 -19.55 25.49 44.94
C SER A 133 -19.95 24.46 43.91
N ASN A 134 -21.08 24.64 43.25
CA ASN A 134 -21.49 23.86 42.13
C ASN A 134 -22.05 24.76 41.03
N ASN A 135 -21.46 24.59 39.83
CA ASN A 135 -21.86 25.27 38.60
C ASN A 135 -22.38 24.24 37.60
N LEU A 136 -23.69 24.21 37.36
CA LEU A 136 -24.33 23.40 36.33
C LEU A 136 -24.83 24.32 35.22
N TYR A 137 -24.29 24.14 34.00
CA TYR A 137 -24.75 24.96 32.87
C TYR A 137 -24.72 24.20 31.56
N LEU A 138 -25.65 24.57 30.68
CA LEU A 138 -25.69 24.15 29.28
C LEU A 138 -25.10 25.28 28.45
N GLN A 139 -24.13 24.94 27.61
CA GLN A 139 -23.43 25.88 26.73
C GLN A 139 -23.61 25.44 25.28
N PHE A 140 -24.06 26.37 24.45
CA PHE A 140 -24.09 26.22 23.00
C PHE A 140 -23.09 27.18 22.36
N THR A 141 -22.18 26.66 21.55
CA THR A 141 -21.21 27.47 20.81
C THR A 141 -21.39 27.24 19.32
N GLN A 142 -21.57 28.32 18.55
CA GLN A 142 -21.84 28.28 17.13
C GLN A 142 -20.88 29.23 16.39
N PRO A 143 -19.89 28.71 15.61
CA PRO A 143 -19.17 29.53 14.69
C PRO A 143 -20.09 29.97 13.54
N VAL A 144 -19.99 31.24 13.15
CA VAL A 144 -20.76 31.84 12.06
C VAL A 144 -19.85 32.55 11.08
N PHE A 145 -20.27 32.67 9.83
CA PHE A 145 -19.51 33.27 8.74
C PHE A 145 -18.18 32.51 8.45
N THR A 146 -18.20 31.19 8.67
CA THR A 146 -17.05 30.32 8.37
C THR A 146 -17.53 29.03 7.73
N TYR A 147 -16.60 28.28 7.14
CA TYR A 147 -16.93 26.97 6.55
C TYR A 147 -17.13 25.91 7.64
N ASN A 148 -17.90 24.88 7.32
CA ASN A 148 -18.09 23.75 8.21
C ASN A 148 -16.84 22.85 8.24
N ARG A 149 -16.01 23.03 9.27
CA ARG A 149 -14.74 22.33 9.45
C ARG A 149 -14.92 20.83 9.66
N ARG A 150 -15.86 20.44 10.55
CA ARG A 150 -16.09 19.03 10.89
C ARG A 150 -16.55 18.21 9.68
N LYS A 151 -17.45 18.79 8.86
CA LYS A 151 -17.91 18.15 7.62
C LYS A 151 -16.77 17.98 6.62
N MET A 152 -15.88 18.95 6.52
CA MET A 152 -14.73 18.85 5.60
C MET A 152 -13.68 17.84 6.09
N GLU A 153 -13.41 17.80 7.40
CA GLU A 153 -12.51 16.81 7.99
C GLU A 153 -13.04 15.38 7.78
N LEU A 154 -14.34 15.17 8.01
CA LEU A 154 -14.95 13.88 7.74
C LEU A 154 -14.81 13.49 6.26
N LYS A 155 -15.13 14.42 5.34
CA LYS A 155 -15.04 14.17 3.89
C LYS A 155 -13.58 13.87 3.46
N GLN A 156 -12.60 14.55 4.03
CA GLN A 156 -11.19 14.28 3.76
C GLN A 156 -10.81 12.86 4.18
N ILE A 157 -11.19 12.43 5.39
CA ILE A 157 -10.89 11.07 5.87
C ILE A 157 -11.65 10.00 5.07
N GLU A 158 -12.86 10.30 4.58
CA GLU A 158 -13.57 9.40 3.65
C GLU A 158 -12.80 9.22 2.33
N PHE A 159 -12.20 10.28 1.78
CA PHE A 159 -11.36 10.19 0.61
C PHE A 159 -10.04 9.47 0.87
N ASP A 160 -9.42 9.70 2.03
CA ASP A 160 -8.19 9.00 2.41
C ASP A 160 -8.43 7.48 2.53
N TYR A 161 -9.59 7.08 3.08
CA TYR A 161 -9.99 5.68 3.13
C TYR A 161 -10.29 5.11 1.73
N GLU A 162 -10.99 5.86 0.86
CA GLU A 162 -11.26 5.44 -0.53
C GLU A 162 -9.94 5.26 -1.31
N ASN A 163 -8.99 6.20 -1.18
CA ASN A 163 -7.66 6.10 -1.79
C ASN A 163 -6.88 4.88 -1.29
N ALA A 164 -6.88 4.63 0.02
CA ALA A 164 -6.23 3.44 0.58
C ALA A 164 -6.83 2.13 0.04
N GLY A 165 -8.13 2.11 -0.23
CA GLY A 165 -8.81 0.98 -0.88
C GLY A 165 -8.35 0.79 -2.33
N ILE A 166 -8.20 1.87 -3.07
CA ILE A 166 -7.68 1.85 -4.44
C ILE A 166 -6.22 1.39 -4.44
N ASP A 167 -5.39 1.93 -3.55
CA ASP A 167 -3.98 1.56 -3.42
C ASP A 167 -3.82 0.06 -3.12
N TYR A 168 -4.66 -0.49 -2.23
CA TYR A 168 -4.67 -1.93 -1.96
C TYR A 168 -5.03 -2.75 -3.20
N ALA A 169 -6.04 -2.34 -3.95
CA ALA A 169 -6.45 -3.03 -5.17
C ALA A 169 -5.37 -2.96 -6.27
N LEU A 170 -4.72 -1.80 -6.46
CA LEU A 170 -3.60 -1.64 -7.38
C LEU A 170 -2.39 -2.46 -6.95
N GLN A 171 -2.08 -2.48 -5.64
CA GLN A 171 -0.99 -3.28 -5.10
C GLN A 171 -1.21 -4.78 -5.32
N ARG A 172 -2.45 -5.27 -5.20
CA ARG A 172 -2.80 -6.65 -5.50
C ARG A 172 -2.51 -7.01 -6.96
N LEU A 173 -2.91 -6.16 -7.91
CA LEU A 173 -2.62 -6.35 -9.34
C LEU A 173 -1.12 -6.29 -9.65
N ASN A 174 -0.39 -5.37 -9.01
CA ASN A 174 1.06 -5.29 -9.16
C ASN A 174 1.77 -6.52 -8.57
N THR A 175 1.26 -7.04 -7.46
CA THR A 175 1.78 -8.28 -6.85
C THR A 175 1.51 -9.48 -7.76
N GLU A 176 0.31 -9.61 -8.35
CA GLU A 176 0.00 -10.65 -9.35
C GLU A 176 1.02 -10.61 -10.50
N ARG A 177 1.32 -9.43 -11.03
CA ARG A 177 2.30 -9.24 -12.09
C ARG A 177 3.73 -9.62 -11.65
N ASP A 178 4.18 -9.15 -10.50
CA ASP A 178 5.53 -9.41 -9.99
C ASP A 178 5.75 -10.91 -9.72
N ILE A 179 4.81 -11.56 -9.04
CA ILE A 179 4.85 -13.01 -8.80
C ILE A 179 4.86 -13.79 -10.12
N THR A 180 4.01 -13.41 -11.07
CA THR A 180 3.98 -14.08 -12.38
C THR A 180 5.31 -13.94 -13.12
N ASN A 181 5.93 -12.76 -13.10
CA ASN A 181 7.24 -12.54 -13.71
C ASN A 181 8.33 -13.42 -13.06
N ARG A 182 8.41 -13.43 -11.72
CA ARG A 182 9.39 -14.23 -10.97
C ARG A 182 9.15 -15.73 -11.15
N PHE A 183 7.90 -16.16 -11.16
CA PHE A 183 7.52 -17.54 -11.41
C PHE A 183 8.02 -18.02 -12.79
N TYR A 184 7.81 -17.25 -13.84
CA TYR A 184 8.34 -17.60 -15.17
C TYR A 184 9.84 -17.45 -15.29
N THR A 185 10.48 -16.57 -14.50
CA THR A 185 11.93 -16.51 -14.41
C THR A 185 12.52 -17.79 -13.83
N VAL A 186 11.94 -18.35 -12.77
CA VAL A 186 12.33 -19.66 -12.23
C VAL A 186 12.10 -20.76 -13.26
N TYR A 187 10.94 -20.79 -13.91
CA TYR A 187 10.65 -21.76 -14.94
C TYR A 187 11.68 -21.73 -16.08
N MET A 188 12.06 -20.55 -16.55
CA MET A 188 13.11 -20.39 -17.57
C MET A 188 14.48 -20.86 -17.07
N ALA A 189 14.83 -20.57 -15.82
CA ALA A 189 16.08 -21.03 -15.22
C ALA A 189 16.12 -22.56 -15.12
N GLN A 190 14.99 -23.21 -14.74
CA GLN A 190 14.85 -24.67 -14.74
C GLN A 190 15.02 -25.26 -16.14
N SER A 191 14.33 -24.68 -17.14
CA SER A 191 14.41 -25.12 -18.53
C SER A 191 15.82 -24.96 -19.12
N ASN A 192 16.48 -23.83 -18.81
CA ASN A 192 17.86 -23.59 -19.25
C ASN A 192 18.87 -24.57 -18.62
N LEU A 193 18.68 -24.91 -17.34
CA LEU A 193 19.51 -25.92 -16.66
C LEU A 193 19.31 -27.30 -17.30
N GLU A 194 18.08 -27.68 -17.64
CA GLU A 194 17.78 -28.95 -18.29
C GLU A 194 18.46 -29.05 -19.67
N ILE A 195 18.36 -27.98 -20.47
CA ILE A 195 19.02 -27.87 -21.78
C ILE A 195 20.57 -27.96 -21.61
N SER A 196 21.15 -27.24 -20.63
CA SER A 196 22.60 -27.30 -20.41
C SER A 196 23.09 -28.68 -19.93
N ARG A 197 22.26 -29.42 -19.18
CA ARG A 197 22.54 -30.83 -18.83
C ARG A 197 22.48 -31.74 -20.03
N GLU A 198 21.54 -31.56 -20.96
CA GLU A 198 21.48 -32.28 -22.24
C GLU A 198 22.75 -31.98 -23.08
N GLU A 199 23.19 -30.72 -23.14
CA GLU A 199 24.42 -30.30 -23.82
C GLU A 199 25.67 -30.94 -23.20
N LEU A 200 25.76 -30.98 -21.87
CA LEU A 200 26.86 -31.64 -21.17
C LEU A 200 26.95 -33.13 -21.48
N GLU A 201 25.80 -33.82 -21.43
CA GLU A 201 25.76 -35.25 -21.76
C GLU A 201 26.17 -35.54 -23.21
N ASN A 202 25.73 -34.70 -24.15
CA ASN A 202 26.13 -34.80 -25.54
C ASN A 202 27.62 -34.49 -25.75
N ALA A 203 28.18 -33.48 -25.05
CA ALA A 203 29.60 -33.16 -25.10
C ALA A 203 30.47 -34.32 -24.51
N ARG A 204 29.99 -34.98 -23.46
CA ARG A 204 30.61 -36.15 -22.86
C ARG A 204 30.64 -37.32 -23.82
N GLN A 205 29.53 -37.64 -24.47
CA GLN A 205 29.45 -38.70 -25.48
C GLN A 205 30.37 -38.41 -26.67
N SER A 206 30.40 -37.16 -27.14
CA SER A 206 31.26 -36.73 -28.22
C SER A 206 32.77 -36.87 -27.86
N PHE A 207 33.16 -36.49 -26.64
CA PHE A 207 34.52 -36.66 -26.14
C PHE A 207 34.95 -38.14 -26.11
N GLU A 208 34.10 -39.05 -25.60
CA GLU A 208 34.41 -40.47 -25.57
C GLU A 208 34.56 -41.07 -26.98
N ILE A 209 33.70 -40.65 -27.94
CA ILE A 209 33.82 -41.10 -29.34
C ILE A 209 35.13 -40.63 -29.95
N ILE A 210 35.52 -39.36 -29.77
CA ILE A 210 36.77 -38.81 -30.34
C ILE A 210 37.98 -39.44 -29.68
N LYS A 211 37.95 -39.64 -28.37
CA LYS A 211 39.00 -40.31 -27.61
C LYS A 211 39.30 -41.72 -28.19
N ASN A 212 38.24 -42.51 -28.38
CA ASN A 212 38.36 -43.85 -28.94
C ASN A 212 38.89 -43.83 -30.40
N LYS A 213 38.49 -42.82 -31.21
CA LYS A 213 39.01 -42.66 -32.59
C LYS A 213 40.50 -42.26 -32.60
N VAL A 214 40.93 -41.40 -31.69
CA VAL A 214 42.35 -41.00 -31.55
C VAL A 214 43.22 -42.17 -31.03
N GLU A 215 42.74 -42.95 -30.08
CA GLU A 215 43.39 -44.16 -29.61
C GLU A 215 43.56 -45.24 -30.71
N ALA A 216 42.63 -45.24 -31.68
CA ALA A 216 42.64 -46.11 -32.84
C ALA A 216 43.41 -45.51 -34.04
N ASP A 217 44.13 -44.38 -33.89
CA ASP A 217 44.81 -43.61 -34.95
C ASP A 217 43.85 -43.17 -36.11
N LEU A 218 42.51 -43.04 -35.83
CA LEU A 218 41.51 -42.67 -36.82
C LEU A 218 41.18 -41.18 -36.79
N SER A 219 41.73 -40.41 -35.83
CA SER A 219 41.47 -38.97 -35.68
C SER A 219 42.73 -38.25 -35.14
N ALA A 220 42.85 -36.97 -35.41
CA ALA A 220 43.97 -36.16 -34.97
C ALA A 220 43.86 -35.78 -33.46
N LYS A 221 44.99 -35.63 -32.78
CA LYS A 221 45.03 -35.25 -31.35
C LYS A 221 44.43 -33.88 -31.08
N GLU A 222 44.46 -32.97 -32.06
CA GLU A 222 43.83 -31.66 -31.99
C GLU A 222 42.31 -31.76 -31.76
N GLU A 223 41.66 -32.75 -32.37
CA GLU A 223 40.21 -33.00 -32.17
C GLU A 223 39.93 -33.45 -30.75
N LEU A 224 40.81 -34.23 -30.12
CA LEU A 224 40.67 -34.64 -28.72
C LEU A 224 40.76 -33.43 -27.77
N TYR A 225 41.74 -32.54 -27.95
CA TYR A 225 41.85 -31.33 -27.14
C TYR A 225 40.66 -30.40 -27.32
N GLN A 226 40.13 -30.29 -28.55
CA GLN A 226 38.92 -29.51 -28.81
C GLN A 226 37.70 -30.13 -28.11
N ALA A 227 37.54 -31.44 -28.10
CA ALA A 227 36.45 -32.14 -27.43
C ALA A 227 36.58 -32.01 -25.90
N GLU A 228 37.76 -32.04 -25.34
CA GLU A 228 38.03 -31.80 -23.92
C GLU A 228 37.67 -30.37 -23.54
N LEU A 229 38.02 -29.37 -24.33
CA LEU A 229 37.66 -27.97 -24.11
C LEU A 229 36.11 -27.79 -24.16
N ASN A 230 35.44 -28.41 -25.14
CA ASN A 230 33.99 -28.37 -25.25
C ASN A 230 33.31 -29.00 -24.03
N LEU A 231 33.82 -30.13 -23.53
CA LEU A 231 33.30 -30.80 -22.32
C LEU A 231 33.48 -29.90 -21.09
N ALA A 232 34.67 -29.31 -20.89
CA ALA A 232 34.92 -28.39 -19.77
C ALA A 232 34.02 -27.15 -19.83
N THR A 233 33.79 -26.61 -21.04
CA THR A 233 32.89 -25.47 -21.25
C THR A 233 31.44 -25.83 -20.90
N ALA A 234 30.97 -27.01 -21.32
CA ALA A 234 29.62 -27.50 -20.99
C ALA A 234 29.44 -27.75 -19.49
N GLN A 235 30.49 -28.27 -18.80
CA GLN A 235 30.45 -28.40 -17.34
C GLN A 235 30.32 -27.04 -16.64
N SER A 236 31.14 -26.05 -17.03
CA SER A 236 31.08 -24.70 -16.48
C SER A 236 29.68 -24.08 -16.69
N SER A 237 29.10 -24.27 -17.87
CA SER A 237 27.73 -23.76 -18.17
C SER A 237 26.67 -24.37 -17.24
N VAL A 238 26.74 -25.65 -16.92
CA VAL A 238 25.80 -26.30 -15.99
C VAL A 238 25.89 -25.66 -14.59
N GLU A 239 27.13 -25.46 -14.08
CA GLU A 239 27.36 -24.84 -12.78
C GLU A 239 26.78 -23.40 -12.72
N GLU A 240 27.01 -22.61 -13.79
CA GLU A 240 26.42 -21.27 -13.90
C GLU A 240 24.86 -21.31 -13.87
N ARG A 241 24.25 -22.29 -14.55
CA ARG A 241 22.77 -22.44 -14.55
C ARG A 241 22.23 -22.91 -13.22
N VAL A 242 22.97 -23.74 -12.47
CA VAL A 242 22.61 -24.14 -11.10
C VAL A 242 22.53 -22.91 -10.19
N VAL A 243 23.55 -22.06 -10.24
CA VAL A 243 23.56 -20.81 -9.44
C VAL A 243 22.43 -19.87 -9.88
N ALA A 244 22.22 -19.72 -11.19
CA ALA A 244 21.14 -18.86 -11.70
C ALA A 244 19.74 -19.35 -11.26
N LEU A 245 19.52 -20.67 -11.25
CA LEU A 245 18.27 -21.26 -10.75
C LEU A 245 18.09 -20.98 -9.25
N ALA A 246 19.12 -21.24 -8.43
CA ALA A 246 19.04 -21.00 -7.00
C ALA A 246 18.69 -19.54 -6.67
N ASN A 247 19.34 -18.60 -7.36
CA ASN A 247 19.04 -17.16 -7.19
C ASN A 247 17.59 -16.82 -7.59
N ALA A 248 17.11 -17.33 -8.72
CA ALA A 248 15.73 -17.10 -9.16
C ALA A 248 14.70 -17.71 -8.20
N GLU A 249 14.97 -18.90 -7.66
CA GLU A 249 14.13 -19.53 -6.63
C GLU A 249 14.08 -18.70 -5.35
N ASP A 250 15.22 -18.17 -4.90
CA ASP A 250 15.28 -17.33 -3.69
C ASP A 250 14.53 -16.00 -3.88
N GLU A 251 14.62 -15.38 -5.05
CA GLU A 251 13.85 -14.19 -5.39
C GLU A 251 12.32 -14.47 -5.40
N LEU A 252 11.91 -15.63 -5.94
CA LEU A 252 10.50 -16.02 -5.91
C LEU A 252 10.03 -16.30 -4.48
N LYS A 253 10.79 -17.05 -3.67
CA LYS A 253 10.48 -17.31 -2.25
C LYS A 253 10.32 -16.00 -1.47
N GLN A 254 11.25 -15.05 -1.66
CA GLN A 254 11.15 -13.72 -1.04
C GLN A 254 9.85 -13.01 -1.42
N ALA A 255 9.48 -13.04 -2.69
CA ALA A 255 8.25 -12.41 -3.17
C ALA A 255 6.99 -13.13 -2.69
N LEU A 256 7.05 -14.44 -2.50
CA LEU A 256 5.97 -15.24 -1.90
C LEU A 256 5.87 -15.07 -0.38
N GLY A 257 6.89 -14.50 0.28
CA GLY A 257 6.98 -14.43 1.74
C GLY A 257 7.33 -15.78 2.38
N LEU A 258 7.96 -16.69 1.63
CA LEU A 258 8.38 -18.01 2.13
C LEU A 258 9.81 -17.97 2.68
N PRO A 259 10.15 -18.87 3.63
CA PRO A 259 11.51 -19.02 4.10
C PRO A 259 12.46 -19.48 2.98
N LEU A 260 13.69 -18.90 2.88
CA LEU A 260 14.64 -19.20 1.81
C LEU A 260 15.12 -20.66 1.81
N HIS A 261 15.05 -21.37 2.94
CA HIS A 261 15.44 -22.78 3.04
C HIS A 261 14.39 -23.76 2.51
N GLU A 262 13.19 -23.31 2.19
CA GLU A 262 12.14 -24.14 1.59
C GLU A 262 12.51 -24.50 0.15
N GLN A 263 12.39 -25.78 -0.23
CA GLN A 263 12.63 -26.21 -1.60
C GLN A 263 11.34 -26.14 -2.41
N ILE A 264 11.35 -25.33 -3.45
CA ILE A 264 10.23 -25.17 -4.39
C ILE A 264 10.63 -25.65 -5.78
N ARG A 265 9.70 -26.23 -6.50
CA ARG A 265 9.81 -26.53 -7.93
C ARG A 265 8.63 -25.92 -8.65
N VAL A 266 8.91 -25.15 -9.67
CA VAL A 266 7.87 -24.51 -10.47
C VAL A 266 7.40 -25.44 -11.56
N MET A 267 6.06 -25.56 -11.72
CA MET A 267 5.46 -26.28 -12.83
C MET A 267 4.56 -25.32 -13.62
N ALA A 268 4.91 -25.08 -14.89
CA ALA A 268 4.16 -24.22 -15.77
C ALA A 268 3.74 -24.97 -17.04
N ASP A 269 2.48 -24.79 -17.40
CA ASP A 269 2.02 -25.05 -18.77
C ASP A 269 2.24 -23.77 -19.60
N ILE A 270 3.21 -23.82 -20.51
CA ILE A 270 3.52 -22.71 -21.42
C ILE A 270 2.76 -22.79 -22.75
N GLY A 271 1.94 -23.81 -22.94
CA GLY A 271 1.05 -23.90 -24.11
C GLY A 271 0.15 -22.65 -24.19
N ILE A 272 0.06 -22.04 -25.36
CA ILE A 272 -0.77 -20.87 -25.61
C ILE A 272 -1.50 -21.00 -26.95
N ASN A 273 -2.75 -20.52 -26.94
CA ASN A 273 -3.48 -20.21 -28.16
C ASN A 273 -3.50 -18.68 -28.29
N PRO A 274 -2.71 -18.10 -29.24
CA PRO A 274 -2.67 -16.66 -29.40
C PRO A 274 -4.04 -16.11 -29.74
N ILE A 275 -4.53 -15.16 -28.95
CA ILE A 275 -5.82 -14.47 -29.13
C ILE A 275 -5.63 -13.17 -29.89
N ALA A 276 -6.65 -12.76 -30.66
CA ALA A 276 -6.69 -11.45 -31.27
C ALA A 276 -7.40 -10.48 -30.33
N VAL A 277 -6.74 -9.39 -29.99
CA VAL A 277 -7.28 -8.36 -29.08
C VAL A 277 -7.54 -7.08 -29.85
N SER A 278 -8.76 -6.52 -29.73
CA SER A 278 -9.10 -5.19 -30.28
C SER A 278 -8.44 -4.09 -29.45
N LEU A 279 -7.62 -3.25 -30.09
CA LEU A 279 -7.01 -2.08 -29.44
C LEU A 279 -8.07 -1.11 -28.90
N GLU A 280 -9.12 -0.86 -29.67
CA GLU A 280 -10.18 0.09 -29.30
C GLU A 280 -10.94 -0.37 -28.06
N GLU A 281 -11.21 -1.67 -27.97
CA GLU A 281 -11.85 -2.27 -26.80
C GLU A 281 -10.95 -2.22 -25.57
N ALA A 282 -9.65 -2.52 -25.71
CA ALA A 282 -8.70 -2.45 -24.62
C ALA A 282 -8.55 -1.03 -24.07
N VAL A 283 -8.46 -0.02 -24.95
CA VAL A 283 -8.37 1.40 -24.55
C VAL A 283 -9.66 1.86 -23.87
N ARG A 284 -10.81 1.54 -24.43
CA ARG A 284 -12.12 1.89 -23.85
C ARG A 284 -12.26 1.29 -22.43
N ASN A 285 -12.01 -0.01 -22.29
CA ASN A 285 -12.11 -0.68 -20.99
C ASN A 285 -11.12 -0.09 -19.97
N GLY A 286 -9.90 0.25 -20.40
CA GLY A 286 -8.92 0.90 -19.54
C GLY A 286 -9.37 2.27 -19.08
N LEU A 287 -9.84 3.14 -19.96
CA LEU A 287 -10.32 4.47 -19.59
C LEU A 287 -11.58 4.45 -18.71
N ASP A 288 -12.45 3.44 -18.89
CA ASP A 288 -13.70 3.33 -18.13
C ASP A 288 -13.50 2.69 -16.73
N SER A 289 -12.47 1.87 -16.55
CA SER A 289 -12.34 1.00 -15.38
C SER A 289 -11.13 1.30 -14.48
N ARG A 290 -10.12 2.05 -14.98
CA ARG A 290 -8.89 2.29 -14.22
C ARG A 290 -9.13 3.10 -12.95
N MET A 291 -8.68 2.53 -11.84
CA MET A 291 -8.86 3.11 -10.49
C MET A 291 -8.03 4.36 -10.26
N GLU A 292 -6.92 4.52 -10.96
CA GLU A 292 -6.05 5.71 -10.91
C GLU A 292 -6.80 6.97 -11.36
N LEU A 293 -7.74 6.85 -12.31
CA LEU A 293 -8.58 7.98 -12.70
C LEU A 293 -9.47 8.45 -11.55
N ARG A 294 -9.98 7.51 -10.73
CA ARG A 294 -10.73 7.87 -9.53
C ARG A 294 -9.84 8.54 -8.48
N GLN A 295 -8.57 8.12 -8.33
CA GLN A 295 -7.61 8.82 -7.46
C GLN A 295 -7.40 10.27 -7.92
N ARG A 296 -7.26 10.52 -9.24
CA ARG A 296 -7.15 11.89 -9.77
C ARG A 296 -8.41 12.72 -9.54
N GLU A 297 -9.60 12.11 -9.58
CA GLU A 297 -10.84 12.79 -9.22
C GLU A 297 -10.85 13.18 -7.73
N ILE A 298 -10.44 12.27 -6.84
CA ILE A 298 -10.29 12.56 -5.41
C ILE A 298 -9.27 13.69 -5.19
N ASP A 299 -8.14 13.70 -5.90
CA ASP A 299 -7.15 14.79 -5.83
C ASP A 299 -7.79 16.16 -6.18
N ILE A 300 -8.64 16.20 -7.20
CA ILE A 300 -9.37 17.43 -7.59
C ILE A 300 -10.36 17.83 -6.48
N GLU A 301 -11.14 16.89 -5.94
CA GLU A 301 -12.07 17.15 -4.84
C GLU A 301 -11.35 17.64 -3.58
N LEU A 302 -10.20 17.04 -3.24
CA LEU A 302 -9.36 17.49 -2.12
C LEU A 302 -8.81 18.91 -2.36
N ALA A 303 -8.40 19.23 -3.59
CA ALA A 303 -7.97 20.58 -3.94
C ALA A 303 -9.12 21.61 -3.84
N GLU A 304 -10.37 21.20 -4.10
CA GLU A 304 -11.56 22.03 -3.88
C GLU A 304 -11.81 22.25 -2.38
N LEU A 305 -11.73 21.23 -1.55
CA LEU A 305 -11.84 21.38 -0.09
C LEU A 305 -10.76 22.33 0.44
N GLN A 306 -9.53 22.19 -0.04
CA GLN A 306 -8.44 23.09 0.35
C GLN A 306 -8.66 24.52 -0.14
N MET A 307 -9.30 24.72 -1.29
CA MET A 307 -9.68 26.05 -1.76
C MET A 307 -10.71 26.71 -0.81
N ILE A 308 -11.71 25.96 -0.33
CA ILE A 308 -12.69 26.45 0.65
C ILE A 308 -11.96 26.90 1.92
N ARG A 309 -11.07 26.07 2.45
CA ARG A 309 -10.23 26.38 3.62
C ARG A 309 -9.37 27.63 3.40
N THR A 310 -8.75 27.75 2.22
CA THR A 310 -7.88 28.86 1.89
C THR A 310 -8.67 30.17 1.74
N LYS A 311 -9.86 30.13 1.16
CA LYS A 311 -10.75 31.32 1.06
C LYS A 311 -11.20 31.83 2.41
N SER A 312 -11.33 30.94 3.40
CA SER A 312 -11.73 31.31 4.77
C SER A 312 -10.60 31.87 5.63
N LEU A 313 -9.37 31.92 5.12
CA LEU A 313 -8.27 32.63 5.77
C LEU A 313 -8.54 34.14 5.75
N ASN A 314 -8.27 34.80 6.89
CA ASN A 314 -8.46 36.26 7.02
C ASN A 314 -9.82 36.71 6.48
N GLU A 315 -10.90 35.99 6.84
CA GLU A 315 -12.28 36.42 6.60
C GLU A 315 -12.91 36.94 7.88
N PHE A 316 -13.97 37.71 7.70
CA PHE A 316 -14.86 38.07 8.79
C PHE A 316 -15.44 36.79 9.42
N LYS A 317 -15.22 36.60 10.72
CA LYS A 317 -15.69 35.44 11.48
C LYS A 317 -16.44 35.90 12.71
N GLY A 318 -17.41 35.11 13.13
CA GLY A 318 -18.10 35.32 14.39
C GLY A 318 -18.25 34.01 15.18
N ASP A 319 -18.29 34.13 16.48
CA ASP A 319 -18.63 33.05 17.39
C ASP A 319 -19.78 33.50 18.31
N ILE A 320 -20.83 32.71 18.33
CA ILE A 320 -21.98 32.90 19.24
C ILE A 320 -21.84 31.86 20.33
N SER A 321 -21.80 32.31 21.59
CA SER A 321 -21.78 31.43 22.76
C SER A 321 -22.94 31.79 23.65
N LEU A 322 -23.84 30.85 23.84
CA LEU A 322 -25.00 30.94 24.71
C LEU A 322 -24.78 29.97 25.88
N SER A 323 -24.93 30.42 27.09
CA SER A 323 -24.99 29.52 28.25
C SER A 323 -26.09 29.88 29.20
N VAL A 324 -26.72 28.87 29.75
CA VAL A 324 -27.74 28.99 30.79
C VAL A 324 -27.42 27.96 31.87
N GLY A 325 -27.46 28.39 33.11
CA GLY A 325 -27.16 27.51 34.22
C GLY A 325 -27.49 28.08 35.57
N ILE A 326 -27.18 27.29 36.57
CA ILE A 326 -27.34 27.62 37.98
C ILE A 326 -26.00 27.48 38.69
N THR A 327 -25.73 28.42 39.58
CA THR A 327 -24.59 28.37 40.49
C THR A 327 -25.09 28.38 41.91
N GLY A 328 -24.63 27.45 42.71
CA GLY A 328 -24.83 27.44 44.15
C GLY A 328 -23.50 27.42 44.87
N ASP A 329 -23.44 28.17 46.00
CA ASP A 329 -22.30 28.14 46.88
C ASP A 329 -22.77 28.20 48.35
N ASN A 330 -22.14 27.42 49.22
CA ASN A 330 -22.46 27.40 50.66
C ASN A 330 -21.27 26.77 51.45
N GLU A 331 -21.17 27.12 52.70
CA GLU A 331 -20.19 26.50 53.62
C GLU A 331 -20.50 25.01 53.88
N ARG A 332 -21.76 24.62 53.76
CA ARG A 332 -22.27 23.25 53.94
C ARG A 332 -22.61 22.64 52.63
N LEU A 333 -22.09 21.43 52.33
CA LEU A 333 -22.37 20.70 51.10
C LEU A 333 -23.86 20.50 50.84
N GLY A 334 -24.64 20.13 51.83
CA GLY A 334 -26.09 19.90 51.69
C GLY A 334 -26.91 21.12 51.34
N SER A 335 -26.38 22.33 51.58
CA SER A 335 -27.06 23.61 51.38
C SER A 335 -26.59 24.36 50.12
N VAL A 336 -25.78 23.77 49.29
CA VAL A 336 -25.24 24.43 48.07
C VAL A 336 -26.32 24.91 47.13
N TYR A 337 -27.50 24.27 47.12
CA TYR A 337 -28.62 24.63 46.28
C TYR A 337 -29.79 25.30 47.03
N ASP A 338 -29.62 25.70 48.29
CA ASP A 338 -30.73 26.35 49.02
C ASP A 338 -31.09 27.72 48.42
N ASN A 339 -30.10 28.43 47.86
CA ASN A 339 -30.26 29.72 47.20
C ASN A 339 -29.48 29.79 45.89
N PRO A 340 -29.85 29.04 44.85
CA PRO A 340 -29.12 29.01 43.61
C PRO A 340 -29.29 30.30 42.81
N THR A 341 -28.18 30.79 42.22
CA THR A 341 -28.20 31.95 41.34
C THR A 341 -28.25 31.48 39.88
N GLN A 342 -29.13 32.06 39.09
CA GLN A 342 -29.19 31.83 37.65
C GLN A 342 -28.13 32.67 36.94
N ASN A 343 -27.39 32.06 36.03
CA ASN A 343 -26.31 32.71 35.30
C ASN A 343 -26.50 32.59 33.78
N PRO A 344 -27.50 33.24 33.16
CA PRO A 344 -27.59 33.30 31.72
C PRO A 344 -26.46 34.17 31.14
N ARG A 345 -25.80 33.68 30.11
CA ARG A 345 -24.73 34.42 29.43
C ARG A 345 -24.90 34.31 27.94
N ILE A 346 -24.92 35.45 27.27
CA ILE A 346 -24.85 35.56 25.81
C ILE A 346 -23.58 36.31 25.47
N ALA A 347 -22.71 35.68 24.67
CA ALA A 347 -21.50 36.33 24.17
C ALA A 347 -21.47 36.18 22.66
N ILE A 348 -21.30 37.28 21.97
CA ILE A 348 -21.12 37.31 20.51
C ILE A 348 -19.81 38.01 20.25
N SER A 349 -18.90 37.34 19.59
CA SER A 349 -17.58 37.87 19.19
C SER A 349 -17.43 37.89 17.70
N PHE A 350 -16.82 38.94 17.19
CA PHE A 350 -16.49 39.03 15.78
C PHE A 350 -14.99 39.30 15.61
N THR A 351 -14.38 38.61 14.69
CA THR A 351 -12.99 38.86 14.27
C THR A 351 -13.04 39.51 12.88
N VAL A 352 -12.57 40.77 12.80
CA VAL A 352 -12.53 41.54 11.58
C VAL A 352 -11.08 41.71 11.15
N PRO A 353 -10.58 40.98 10.18
CA PRO A 353 -9.24 41.21 9.66
C PRO A 353 -9.18 42.55 8.91
N LEU A 354 -8.34 43.46 9.37
CA LEU A 354 -8.27 44.81 8.78
C LEU A 354 -7.30 44.85 7.59
N PHE A 355 -6.18 44.16 7.71
CA PHE A 355 -5.14 44.22 6.68
C PHE A 355 -4.25 42.97 6.76
N ASP A 356 -3.91 42.36 5.63
CA ASP A 356 -3.14 41.11 5.54
C ASP A 356 -1.99 41.17 4.50
N TRP A 357 -1.61 42.36 4.05
CA TRP A 357 -0.55 42.59 3.05
C TRP A 357 -0.74 41.77 1.76
N GLY A 358 -1.96 41.33 1.48
CA GLY A 358 -2.31 40.50 0.31
C GLY A 358 -2.04 39.00 0.47
N GLU A 359 -1.80 38.53 1.68
CA GLU A 359 -1.56 37.10 1.98
C GLU A 359 -2.71 36.20 1.47
N LYS A 360 -3.96 36.52 1.81
CA LYS A 360 -5.13 35.79 1.36
C LYS A 360 -5.21 35.73 -0.17
N LYS A 361 -5.00 36.86 -0.87
CA LYS A 361 -5.05 36.94 -2.33
C LYS A 361 -3.98 36.06 -2.97
N ALA A 362 -2.76 36.07 -2.41
CA ALA A 362 -1.67 35.24 -2.90
C ALA A 362 -1.94 33.75 -2.66
N ARG A 363 -2.41 33.36 -1.46
CA ARG A 363 -2.75 31.98 -1.13
C ARG A 363 -3.90 31.44 -1.99
N VAL A 364 -4.95 32.24 -2.22
CA VAL A 364 -6.06 31.85 -3.10
C VAL A 364 -5.59 31.67 -4.54
N LYS A 365 -4.69 32.55 -5.03
CA LYS A 365 -4.11 32.41 -6.38
C LYS A 365 -3.25 31.14 -6.48
N ALA A 366 -2.41 30.86 -5.48
CA ALA A 366 -1.62 29.63 -5.42
C ALA A 366 -2.52 28.38 -5.42
N GLN A 367 -3.62 28.40 -4.66
CA GLN A 367 -4.55 27.26 -4.61
C GLN A 367 -5.33 27.07 -5.92
N ARG A 368 -5.65 28.15 -6.66
CA ARG A 368 -6.22 28.05 -8.01
C ARG A 368 -5.24 27.36 -8.97
N THR A 369 -3.96 27.74 -8.89
CA THR A 369 -2.92 27.07 -9.68
C THR A 369 -2.81 25.58 -9.30
N ALA A 370 -2.88 25.22 -8.01
CA ALA A 370 -2.90 23.83 -7.58
C ALA A 370 -4.10 23.04 -8.13
N GLN A 371 -5.30 23.65 -8.18
CA GLN A 371 -6.47 23.02 -8.81
C GLN A 371 -6.26 22.80 -10.32
N THR A 372 -5.66 23.77 -11.01
CA THR A 372 -5.34 23.61 -12.44
C THR A 372 -4.34 22.47 -12.65
N ILE A 373 -3.31 22.37 -11.80
CA ILE A 373 -2.34 21.28 -11.84
C ILE A 373 -3.03 19.94 -11.61
N ALA A 374 -3.96 19.82 -10.65
CA ALA A 374 -4.71 18.60 -10.40
C ALA A 374 -5.51 18.13 -11.63
N LYS A 375 -6.19 19.07 -12.32
CA LYS A 375 -6.93 18.79 -13.57
C LYS A 375 -6.02 18.34 -14.70
N LEU A 376 -4.89 19.03 -14.89
CA LEU A 376 -3.89 18.63 -15.89
C LEU A 376 -3.30 17.24 -15.61
N ARG A 377 -3.09 16.89 -14.34
CA ARG A 377 -2.66 15.54 -13.96
C ARG A 377 -3.69 14.48 -14.33
N GLN A 378 -4.99 14.77 -14.17
CA GLN A 378 -6.04 13.83 -14.58
C GLN A 378 -6.05 13.63 -16.12
N GLU A 379 -5.88 14.70 -16.88
CA GLU A 379 -5.78 14.61 -18.36
C GLU A 379 -4.55 13.82 -18.78
N ASN A 380 -3.38 14.11 -18.19
CA ASN A 380 -2.15 13.36 -18.46
C ASN A 380 -2.30 11.87 -18.08
N GLU A 381 -2.95 11.53 -16.97
CA GLU A 381 -3.22 10.15 -16.59
C GLU A 381 -3.99 9.39 -17.66
N LYS A 382 -5.00 10.04 -18.29
CA LYS A 382 -5.74 9.42 -19.42
C LYS A 382 -4.82 9.13 -20.60
N PHE A 383 -3.94 10.09 -20.95
CA PHE A 383 -2.96 9.87 -22.02
C PHE A 383 -1.97 8.76 -21.69
N ASP A 384 -1.50 8.70 -20.45
CA ASP A 384 -0.55 7.66 -20.00
C ASP A 384 -1.20 6.27 -20.03
N ILE A 385 -2.46 6.14 -19.60
CA ILE A 385 -3.23 4.89 -19.68
C ILE A 385 -3.35 4.46 -21.15
N GLU A 386 -3.78 5.35 -22.04
CA GLU A 386 -3.92 5.02 -23.46
C GLU A 386 -2.57 4.66 -24.08
N LEU A 387 -1.52 5.41 -23.79
CA LEU A 387 -0.17 5.15 -24.29
C LEU A 387 0.35 3.76 -23.86
N ASN A 388 0.21 3.44 -22.57
CA ASN A 388 0.65 2.17 -22.01
C ASN A 388 -0.11 0.98 -22.64
N ILE A 389 -1.42 1.08 -22.79
CA ILE A 389 -2.24 0.05 -23.45
C ILE A 389 -1.80 -0.13 -24.90
N ARG A 390 -1.59 0.95 -25.65
CA ARG A 390 -1.11 0.90 -27.04
C ARG A 390 0.27 0.23 -27.15
N GLN A 391 1.17 0.51 -26.22
CA GLN A 391 2.52 -0.08 -26.19
C GLN A 391 2.45 -1.60 -25.93
N VAL A 392 1.69 -2.01 -24.91
CA VAL A 392 1.52 -3.43 -24.58
C VAL A 392 0.83 -4.18 -25.71
N TRP A 393 -0.21 -3.61 -26.30
CA TRP A 393 -0.91 -4.20 -27.45
C TRP A 393 0.02 -4.41 -28.63
N ARG A 394 0.87 -3.42 -28.99
CA ARG A 394 1.85 -3.58 -30.08
C ARG A 394 2.86 -4.67 -29.79
N ARG A 395 3.33 -4.79 -28.54
CA ARG A 395 4.24 -5.88 -28.15
C ARG A 395 3.56 -7.23 -28.25
N LEU A 396 2.31 -7.32 -27.83
CA LEU A 396 1.51 -8.55 -27.90
C LEU A 396 1.33 -9.02 -29.36
N GLU A 397 0.97 -8.12 -30.27
CA GLU A 397 0.83 -8.44 -31.71
C GLU A 397 2.16 -8.85 -32.35
N ASN A 398 3.27 -8.22 -31.97
CA ASN A 398 4.60 -8.62 -32.42
C ASN A 398 4.92 -10.04 -31.92
N LEU A 399 4.72 -10.30 -30.63
CA LEU A 399 5.00 -11.61 -30.02
C LEU A 399 4.15 -12.71 -30.66
N ARG A 400 2.90 -12.43 -31.02
CA ARG A 400 2.06 -13.38 -31.75
C ARG A 400 2.68 -13.85 -33.07
N THR A 401 3.27 -12.93 -33.83
CA THR A 401 4.01 -13.24 -35.05
C THR A 401 5.32 -13.98 -34.74
N GLN A 402 6.05 -13.56 -33.72
CA GLN A 402 7.32 -14.17 -33.32
C GLN A 402 7.15 -15.62 -32.85
N ILE A 403 6.05 -15.98 -32.17
CA ILE A 403 5.75 -17.37 -31.76
C ILE A 403 5.75 -18.31 -32.97
N THR A 404 5.01 -17.95 -34.02
CA THR A 404 4.92 -18.78 -35.24
C THR A 404 6.28 -18.95 -35.92
N LEU A 405 7.11 -17.87 -35.91
CA LEU A 405 8.45 -17.92 -36.49
C LEU A 405 9.41 -18.74 -35.63
N ALA A 406 9.36 -18.57 -34.30
CA ALA A 406 10.19 -19.29 -33.36
C ALA A 406 9.90 -20.80 -33.38
N GLU A 407 8.63 -21.19 -33.45
CA GLU A 407 8.21 -22.59 -33.59
C GLU A 407 8.81 -23.24 -34.86
N LYS A 408 8.69 -22.55 -36.02
CA LYS A 408 9.31 -23.01 -37.26
C LYS A 408 10.83 -23.14 -37.16
N ASN A 409 11.46 -22.18 -36.49
CA ASN A 409 12.90 -22.18 -36.29
C ASN A 409 13.37 -23.36 -35.42
N VAL A 410 12.63 -23.68 -34.34
CA VAL A 410 12.93 -24.88 -33.52
C VAL A 410 12.79 -26.13 -34.34
N ARG A 411 11.70 -26.28 -35.08
CA ARG A 411 11.47 -27.45 -35.93
C ARG A 411 12.57 -27.63 -36.98
N ASN A 412 12.95 -26.54 -37.66
CA ASN A 412 14.04 -26.62 -38.69
C ASN A 412 15.38 -26.90 -38.02
N ALA A 413 15.72 -26.31 -36.88
CA ALA A 413 16.94 -26.58 -36.15
C ALA A 413 17.01 -28.05 -35.68
N GLN A 414 15.90 -28.61 -35.21
CA GLN A 414 15.81 -30.03 -34.82
C GLN A 414 16.08 -30.93 -35.99
N LEU A 415 15.38 -30.72 -37.14
CA LEU A 415 15.62 -31.52 -38.35
C LEU A 415 17.07 -31.42 -38.85
N THR A 416 17.66 -30.23 -38.81
CA THR A 416 19.07 -30.00 -39.18
C THR A 416 20.00 -30.75 -38.28
N TYR A 417 19.77 -30.68 -36.95
CA TYR A 417 20.59 -31.43 -35.98
C TYR A 417 20.50 -32.96 -36.21
N ASP A 418 19.27 -33.51 -36.35
CA ASP A 418 19.06 -34.96 -36.52
C ASP A 418 19.73 -35.50 -37.79
N LEU A 419 19.64 -34.77 -38.91
CA LEU A 419 20.32 -35.12 -40.14
C LEU A 419 21.84 -35.08 -40.00
N ASN A 420 22.38 -34.04 -39.36
CA ASN A 420 23.82 -33.90 -39.20
C ASN A 420 24.38 -34.85 -38.12
N LEU A 421 23.58 -35.26 -37.15
CA LEU A 421 24.00 -36.29 -36.18
C LEU A 421 24.24 -37.64 -36.87
N THR A 422 23.41 -38.00 -37.87
CA THR A 422 23.63 -39.22 -38.68
C THR A 422 24.94 -39.12 -39.45
N ARG A 423 25.15 -37.99 -40.16
CA ARG A 423 26.43 -37.76 -40.91
C ARG A 423 27.65 -37.75 -40.02
N TYR A 424 27.56 -37.23 -38.80
CA TYR A 424 28.66 -37.28 -37.82
C TYR A 424 28.96 -38.70 -37.38
N ARG A 425 27.95 -39.56 -37.20
CA ARG A 425 28.14 -40.99 -36.91
C ARG A 425 28.79 -41.75 -38.09
N GLU A 426 28.50 -41.35 -39.29
CA GLU A 426 29.10 -41.91 -40.51
C GLU A 426 30.51 -41.42 -40.79
N GLY A 427 30.95 -40.36 -40.05
CA GLY A 427 32.32 -39.82 -40.18
C GLY A 427 32.45 -38.64 -41.16
N ASP A 428 31.33 -38.16 -41.72
CA ASP A 428 31.31 -37.09 -42.71
C ASP A 428 31.38 -35.69 -42.10
N LEU A 429 31.26 -35.58 -40.79
CA LEU A 429 31.33 -34.32 -40.04
C LEU A 429 32.31 -34.37 -38.89
N THR A 430 32.92 -33.21 -38.57
CA THR A 430 33.77 -33.04 -37.39
C THR A 430 32.98 -32.85 -36.12
N GLY A 431 33.54 -33.12 -34.96
CA GLY A 431 32.96 -32.88 -33.65
C GLY A 431 32.59 -31.42 -33.42
N MET A 432 33.36 -30.47 -33.98
CA MET A 432 33.06 -29.04 -33.91
C MET A 432 31.78 -28.68 -34.67
N GLN A 433 31.57 -29.25 -35.84
CA GLN A 433 30.39 -28.97 -36.67
C GLN A 433 29.09 -29.48 -35.99
N ILE A 434 29.10 -30.70 -35.44
CA ILE A 434 27.92 -31.22 -34.74
C ILE A 434 27.61 -30.41 -33.45
N SER A 435 28.62 -29.99 -32.70
CA SER A 435 28.48 -29.11 -31.52
C SER A 435 27.84 -27.77 -31.91
N GLN A 436 28.19 -27.20 -33.07
CA GLN A 436 27.57 -25.97 -33.57
C GLN A 436 26.08 -26.14 -33.85
N PHE A 437 25.65 -27.24 -34.50
CA PHE A 437 24.24 -27.52 -34.77
C PHE A 437 23.46 -27.75 -33.46
N GLN A 438 24.06 -28.41 -32.49
CA GLN A 438 23.48 -28.61 -31.18
C GLN A 438 23.23 -27.29 -30.45
N THR A 439 24.27 -26.44 -30.36
CA THR A 439 24.18 -25.10 -29.76
C THR A 439 23.08 -24.24 -30.44
N GLN A 440 22.99 -24.36 -31.80
CA GLN A 440 21.96 -23.67 -32.54
C GLN A 440 20.55 -24.17 -32.18
N LEU A 441 20.34 -25.47 -32.04
CA LEU A 441 19.08 -26.07 -31.62
C LEU A 441 18.71 -25.60 -30.18
N SER A 442 19.63 -25.69 -29.23
CA SER A 442 19.43 -25.23 -27.85
C SER A 442 19.03 -23.77 -27.80
N ASN A 443 19.74 -22.90 -28.51
CA ASN A 443 19.42 -21.48 -28.58
C ASN A 443 18.00 -21.21 -29.17
N LYS A 444 17.56 -22.01 -30.17
CA LYS A 444 16.20 -21.88 -30.72
C LYS A 444 15.13 -22.38 -29.75
N LYS A 445 15.38 -23.47 -29.00
CA LYS A 445 14.48 -23.96 -27.94
C LYS A 445 14.30 -22.91 -26.84
N ILE A 446 15.41 -22.32 -26.35
CA ILE A 446 15.40 -21.26 -25.33
C ILE A 446 14.62 -20.03 -25.85
N ALA A 447 14.92 -19.57 -27.06
CA ALA A 447 14.26 -18.42 -27.67
C ALA A 447 12.75 -18.63 -27.85
N TYR A 448 12.33 -19.82 -28.20
CA TYR A 448 10.90 -20.17 -28.32
C TYR A 448 10.19 -20.12 -26.97
N SER A 449 10.75 -20.78 -25.94
CA SER A 449 10.20 -20.75 -24.57
C SER A 449 10.09 -19.31 -24.04
N GLN A 450 11.14 -18.50 -24.25
CA GLN A 450 11.15 -17.09 -23.86
C GLN A 450 10.04 -16.29 -24.57
N THR A 451 9.81 -16.56 -25.87
CA THR A 451 8.76 -15.87 -26.65
C THR A 451 7.36 -16.20 -26.14
N LEU A 452 7.12 -17.48 -25.78
CA LEU A 452 5.85 -17.91 -25.19
C LEU A 452 5.60 -17.25 -23.83
N ILE A 453 6.60 -17.23 -22.98
CA ILE A 453 6.53 -16.59 -21.65
C ILE A 453 6.29 -15.09 -21.78
N ASN A 454 7.03 -14.41 -22.66
CA ASN A 454 6.84 -12.98 -22.90
C ASN A 454 5.43 -12.66 -23.36
N TYR A 455 4.84 -13.52 -24.20
CA TYR A 455 3.44 -13.37 -24.63
C TYR A 455 2.47 -13.47 -23.44
N LYS A 456 2.63 -14.47 -22.56
CA LYS A 456 1.79 -14.63 -21.36
C LYS A 456 1.92 -13.42 -20.42
N ILE A 457 3.14 -12.92 -20.22
CA ILE A 457 3.39 -11.74 -19.40
C ILE A 457 2.75 -10.48 -20.00
N GLU A 458 2.89 -10.27 -21.33
CA GLU A 458 2.27 -9.10 -21.96
C GLU A 458 0.73 -9.20 -22.01
N LEU A 459 0.18 -10.40 -22.10
CA LEU A 459 -1.27 -10.61 -21.98
C LEU A 459 -1.78 -10.29 -20.57
N LEU A 460 -1.04 -10.69 -19.54
CA LEU A 460 -1.31 -10.30 -18.15
C LEU A 460 -1.18 -8.78 -17.97
N ASN A 461 -0.15 -8.16 -18.54
CA ASN A 461 0.01 -6.71 -18.51
C ASN A 461 -1.19 -6.00 -19.14
N LEU A 462 -1.67 -6.50 -20.28
CA LEU A 462 -2.85 -5.95 -20.95
C LEU A 462 -4.11 -6.12 -20.10
N LYS A 463 -4.30 -7.29 -19.49
CA LYS A 463 -5.39 -7.56 -18.53
C LYS A 463 -5.36 -6.57 -17.35
N ILE A 464 -4.20 -6.34 -16.77
CA ILE A 464 -4.03 -5.38 -15.65
C ILE A 464 -4.29 -3.95 -16.12
N LEU A 465 -3.81 -3.56 -17.30
CA LEU A 465 -3.96 -2.19 -17.82
C LEU A 465 -5.39 -1.89 -18.28
N SER A 466 -6.09 -2.85 -18.85
CA SER A 466 -7.48 -2.67 -19.29
C SER A 466 -8.52 -3.06 -18.24
N LEU A 467 -8.11 -3.73 -17.15
CA LEU A 467 -8.99 -4.40 -16.18
C LEU A 467 -10.01 -5.35 -16.87
N TYR A 468 -9.59 -5.95 -17.97
CA TYR A 468 -10.39 -6.88 -18.76
C TYR A 468 -9.57 -8.12 -19.12
N ASP A 469 -10.11 -9.30 -18.84
CA ASP A 469 -9.50 -10.58 -19.16
C ASP A 469 -9.94 -11.03 -20.56
N PHE A 470 -9.06 -10.88 -21.55
CA PHE A 470 -9.32 -11.20 -22.94
C PHE A 470 -9.33 -12.71 -23.23
N GLU A 471 -8.80 -13.55 -22.33
CA GLU A 471 -8.90 -15.01 -22.46
C GLU A 471 -10.28 -15.50 -22.02
N LYS A 472 -10.80 -14.95 -20.93
CA LYS A 472 -12.11 -15.30 -20.35
C LYS A 472 -13.25 -14.45 -20.92
N ASN A 473 -12.91 -13.42 -21.69
CA ASN A 473 -13.84 -12.42 -22.23
C ASN A 473 -14.73 -11.80 -21.14
N ALA A 474 -14.13 -11.41 -20.01
CA ALA A 474 -14.82 -10.92 -18.84
C ALA A 474 -14.05 -9.77 -18.17
N PRO A 475 -14.75 -8.78 -17.59
CA PRO A 475 -14.08 -7.74 -16.80
C PRO A 475 -13.43 -8.36 -15.58
N VAL A 476 -12.20 -7.95 -15.29
CA VAL A 476 -11.56 -8.21 -14.00
C VAL A 476 -12.32 -7.35 -12.99
N ILE A 477 -13.12 -7.95 -12.12
CA ILE A 477 -13.91 -7.23 -11.12
C ILE A 477 -12.91 -6.58 -10.16
N PRO A 478 -12.58 -5.28 -10.32
CA PRO A 478 -11.91 -4.58 -9.26
C PRO A 478 -12.91 -4.53 -8.11
N VAL A 479 -12.41 -4.63 -6.89
CA VAL A 479 -13.17 -4.64 -5.64
C VAL A 479 -14.24 -3.51 -5.60
N ARG A 480 -15.30 -3.62 -6.37
CA ARG A 480 -16.55 -2.80 -6.26
C ARG A 480 -17.24 -3.02 -4.93
N THR A 481 -16.75 -3.99 -4.13
CA THR A 481 -17.20 -4.26 -2.77
C THR A 481 -16.95 -3.10 -1.80
N LEU A 482 -16.05 -2.16 -2.08
CA LEU A 482 -15.84 -0.99 -1.22
C LEU A 482 -16.93 0.09 -1.38
N SER A 483 -17.62 0.16 -2.51
CA SER A 483 -18.74 1.10 -2.69
C SER A 483 -20.05 0.59 -2.09
N ASN A 484 -20.20 -0.71 -1.89
CA ASN A 484 -21.39 -1.32 -1.30
C ASN A 484 -21.40 -1.24 0.25
N ALA A 485 -20.25 -1.06 0.90
CA ALA A 485 -20.19 -0.75 2.33
C ALA A 485 -20.87 0.59 2.68
N ARG A 486 -21.06 1.49 1.71
CA ARG A 486 -21.86 2.73 1.89
C ARG A 486 -23.38 2.51 1.93
N ARG A 487 -23.89 1.34 1.52
CA ARG A 487 -25.35 1.10 1.45
C ARG A 487 -25.90 0.24 2.58
N SER A 488 -25.07 -0.40 3.38
CA SER A 488 -25.52 -1.25 4.49
C SER A 488 -25.65 -0.53 5.85
N ASP A 489 -25.21 0.73 5.96
CA ASP A 489 -25.29 1.54 7.19
C ASP A 489 -26.27 2.75 7.06
N LYS A 490 -27.37 2.57 6.35
CA LYS A 490 -28.53 3.48 6.41
C LYS A 490 -29.65 2.91 7.26
#